data_b0cc348e07aa7884dded858761db12a9
#
_entry.id   b0cc348e07aa7884dded858761db12a9
#
_cell.length_a   1.000
_cell.length_b   1.000
_cell.length_c   1.000
_cell.angle_alpha   90.00
_cell.angle_beta   90.00
_cell.angle_gamma   90.00
#
_symmetry.space_group_name_H-M   'P 1'
#
loop_
_entity.id
_entity.type
_entity.pdbx_description
1 polymer ?
#
loop_
_entity_poly.entity_id
_entity_poly.type
_entity_poly.pdbx_seq_one_letter_code
_entity_poly.pdbx_strand_id
1 'polypeptide(L)'
;MPENFTLTFTVPKFYVNRTLRNADKRINNVINSIVSGYYKIPKKCKTKRDTYLKNKSNWHLIGENFSTTQDCIKCGKCVSICPVNNISLQNEKIVFSNKCVACLGCYHRCPQKAIIYKGKIKKDRYINSNVIESNIGKDL
;
A
#
# COMPACT_ATOMS: atom_id res chain seq x y z
N MET A 1 -0.74 -6.22 -6.98
CA MET A 1 -0.38 -4.82 -7.18
C MET A 1 1.13 -4.69 -7.08
N PRO A 2 1.81 -4.06 -8.06
CA PRO A 2 3.29 -3.99 -8.07
C PRO A 2 3.87 -3.21 -6.88
N GLU A 3 3.16 -2.23 -6.37
CA GLU A 3 3.58 -1.34 -5.29
C GLU A 3 3.81 -2.05 -3.94
N ASN A 4 3.13 -3.15 -3.68
CA ASN A 4 3.28 -3.87 -2.42
C ASN A 4 4.62 -4.59 -2.30
N PHE A 5 5.35 -4.74 -3.41
CA PHE A 5 6.64 -5.40 -3.44
C PHE A 5 7.81 -4.45 -3.28
N THR A 6 7.60 -3.15 -3.36
CA THR A 6 8.68 -2.16 -3.31
C THR A 6 9.45 -2.13 -2.00
N LEU A 7 8.88 -2.64 -0.91
CA LEU A 7 9.59 -2.80 0.36
C LEU A 7 10.66 -3.90 0.32
N THR A 8 10.49 -4.89 -0.56
CA THR A 8 11.37 -6.06 -0.65
C THR A 8 12.28 -6.03 -1.88
N PHE A 9 11.74 -5.64 -3.03
CA PHE A 9 12.49 -5.54 -4.29
C PHE A 9 11.90 -4.44 -5.20
N THR A 10 12.70 -3.96 -6.14
CA THR A 10 12.28 -2.98 -7.14
C THR A 10 11.58 -3.67 -8.29
N VAL A 11 10.38 -3.24 -8.62
CA VAL A 11 9.64 -3.76 -9.78
C VAL A 11 10.07 -3.01 -11.04
N PRO A 12 10.54 -3.70 -12.09
CA PRO A 12 10.96 -3.06 -13.34
C PRO A 12 9.83 -2.23 -13.97
N LYS A 13 10.15 -1.04 -14.48
CA LYS A 13 9.17 -0.11 -15.07
C LYS A 13 8.36 -0.74 -16.21
N PHE A 14 9.01 -1.57 -17.06
CA PHE A 14 8.30 -2.24 -18.17
C PHE A 14 7.18 -3.15 -17.68
N TYR A 15 7.39 -3.85 -16.56
CA TYR A 15 6.38 -4.71 -15.95
C TYR A 15 5.20 -3.89 -15.39
N VAL A 16 5.51 -2.78 -14.71
CA VAL A 16 4.48 -1.84 -14.22
C VAL A 16 3.64 -1.33 -15.38
N ASN A 17 4.29 -0.80 -16.43
CA ASN A 17 3.62 -0.25 -17.60
C ASN A 17 2.75 -1.28 -18.33
N ARG A 18 3.25 -2.53 -18.48
CA ARG A 18 2.46 -3.63 -19.07
C ARG A 18 1.24 -3.95 -18.21
N THR A 19 1.40 -3.98 -16.89
CA THR A 19 0.30 -4.27 -15.95
C THR A 19 -0.76 -3.18 -16.02
N LEU A 20 -0.37 -1.90 -16.04
CA LEU A 20 -1.28 -0.78 -16.13
C LEU A 20 -2.06 -0.76 -17.46
N ARG A 21 -1.39 -0.96 -18.60
CA ARG A 21 -2.06 -1.01 -19.91
C ARG A 21 -3.15 -2.09 -19.99
N ASN A 22 -3.00 -3.18 -19.27
CA ASN A 22 -3.97 -4.27 -19.25
C ASN A 22 -4.97 -4.17 -18.10
N ALA A 23 -4.82 -3.18 -17.20
CA ALA A 23 -5.66 -3.08 -16.02
C ALA A 23 -7.13 -2.84 -16.36
N ASP A 24 -7.40 -1.86 -17.21
CA ASP A 24 -8.78 -1.48 -17.59
C ASP A 24 -9.52 -2.65 -18.25
N LYS A 25 -8.85 -3.34 -19.19
CA LYS A 25 -9.43 -4.54 -19.83
C LYS A 25 -9.77 -5.63 -18.81
N ARG A 26 -8.89 -5.86 -17.84
CA ARG A 26 -9.10 -6.86 -16.79
C ARG A 26 -10.23 -6.45 -15.84
N ILE A 27 -10.29 -5.18 -15.47
CA ILE A 27 -11.34 -4.63 -14.62
C ILE A 27 -12.70 -4.77 -15.31
N ASN A 28 -12.81 -4.36 -16.57
CA ASN A 28 -14.04 -4.48 -17.35
C ASN A 28 -14.50 -5.94 -17.50
N ASN A 29 -13.56 -6.88 -17.71
CA ASN A 29 -13.91 -8.30 -17.75
C ASN A 29 -14.46 -8.80 -16.41
N VAL A 30 -13.89 -8.35 -15.29
CA VAL A 30 -14.39 -8.70 -13.94
C VAL A 30 -15.79 -8.10 -13.72
N ILE A 31 -15.98 -6.81 -14.06
CA ILE A 31 -17.28 -6.13 -13.95
C ILE A 31 -18.32 -6.88 -14.75
N ASN A 32 -18.04 -7.18 -16.03
CA ASN A 32 -18.97 -7.90 -16.90
C ASN A 32 -19.29 -9.31 -16.34
N SER A 33 -18.31 -9.99 -15.76
CA SER A 33 -18.54 -11.29 -15.12
C SER A 33 -19.45 -11.21 -13.91
N ILE A 34 -19.32 -10.14 -13.12
CA ILE A 34 -20.19 -9.89 -11.95
C ILE A 34 -21.62 -9.58 -12.40
N VAL A 35 -21.76 -8.63 -13.35
CA VAL A 35 -23.07 -8.18 -13.86
C VAL A 35 -23.84 -9.32 -14.54
N SER A 36 -23.16 -10.18 -15.31
CA SER A 36 -23.79 -11.33 -15.98
C SER A 36 -24.04 -12.53 -15.06
N GLY A 37 -23.60 -12.47 -13.79
CA GLY A 37 -23.70 -13.60 -12.86
C GLY A 37 -22.77 -14.78 -13.22
N TYR A 38 -21.97 -14.64 -14.29
CA TYR A 38 -21.06 -15.67 -14.75
C TYR A 38 -19.67 -15.45 -14.18
N TYR A 39 -19.36 -16.12 -13.08
CA TYR A 39 -18.03 -16.10 -12.46
C TYR A 39 -17.56 -17.50 -12.08
N LYS A 40 -16.28 -17.75 -12.30
CA LYS A 40 -15.63 -18.99 -11.84
C LYS A 40 -15.06 -18.76 -10.45
N ILE A 41 -15.49 -19.52 -9.48
CA ILE A 41 -14.86 -19.54 -8.16
C ILE A 41 -13.46 -20.14 -8.32
N PRO A 42 -12.38 -19.39 -8.01
CA PRO A 42 -11.04 -19.91 -8.15
C PRO A 42 -10.83 -21.11 -7.24
N LYS A 43 -10.14 -22.14 -7.73
CA LYS A 43 -9.76 -23.31 -6.93
C LYS A 43 -9.01 -22.83 -5.69
N LYS A 44 -9.46 -23.27 -4.51
CA LYS A 44 -8.85 -22.91 -3.22
C LYS A 44 -7.37 -23.35 -3.21
N CYS A 45 -6.46 -22.39 -3.12
CA CYS A 45 -5.06 -22.69 -2.88
C CYS A 45 -4.84 -22.89 -1.38
N LYS A 46 -4.82 -24.14 -0.91
CA LYS A 46 -4.68 -24.50 0.52
C LYS A 46 -3.45 -23.87 1.16
N THR A 47 -2.28 -24.02 0.55
CA THR A 47 -1.00 -23.51 1.07
C THR A 47 -0.97 -22.00 1.31
N LYS A 48 -1.50 -21.21 0.38
CA LYS A 48 -1.56 -19.74 0.53
C LYS A 48 -2.56 -19.32 1.60
N ARG A 49 -3.68 -20.05 1.72
CA ARG A 49 -4.67 -19.79 2.76
C ARG A 49 -4.11 -20.06 4.15
N ASP A 50 -3.42 -21.17 4.33
CA ASP A 50 -2.85 -21.56 5.63
C ASP A 50 -1.76 -20.58 6.06
N THR A 51 -0.91 -20.14 5.14
CA THR A 51 0.09 -19.09 5.38
C THR A 51 -0.58 -17.76 5.75
N TYR A 52 -1.65 -17.38 5.05
CA TYR A 52 -2.43 -16.19 5.37
C TYR A 52 -3.02 -16.26 6.78
N LEU A 53 -3.68 -17.37 7.12
CA LEU A 53 -4.33 -17.54 8.43
C LEU A 53 -3.32 -17.54 9.58
N LYS A 54 -2.15 -18.15 9.39
CA LYS A 54 -1.06 -18.13 10.38
C LYS A 54 -0.53 -16.71 10.65
N ASN A 55 -0.48 -15.86 9.63
CA ASN A 55 0.11 -14.52 9.73
C ASN A 55 -0.92 -13.41 9.96
N LYS A 56 -2.22 -13.70 9.83
CA LYS A 56 -3.30 -12.71 9.90
C LYS A 56 -3.29 -11.91 11.21
N SER A 57 -3.07 -12.58 12.33
CA SER A 57 -3.01 -11.96 13.66
C SER A 57 -1.86 -10.95 13.82
N ASN A 58 -0.79 -11.10 13.04
CA ASN A 58 0.42 -10.30 13.16
C ASN A 58 0.54 -9.20 12.10
N TRP A 59 -0.42 -9.09 11.18
CA TRP A 59 -0.33 -8.11 10.09
C TRP A 59 -0.36 -6.66 10.56
N HIS A 60 -1.10 -6.38 11.63
CA HIS A 60 -1.13 -5.04 12.23
C HIS A 60 0.23 -4.61 12.78
N LEU A 61 1.07 -5.55 13.19
CA LEU A 61 2.43 -5.29 13.70
C LEU A 61 3.40 -4.79 12.61
N ILE A 62 3.01 -4.85 11.34
CA ILE A 62 3.81 -4.28 10.24
C ILE A 62 4.02 -2.77 10.44
N GLY A 63 3.09 -2.09 11.13
CA GLY A 63 3.18 -0.69 11.46
C GLY A 63 4.42 -0.33 12.28
N GLU A 64 4.81 -1.18 13.21
CA GLU A 64 5.96 -0.99 14.10
C GLU A 64 7.30 -0.99 13.37
N ASN A 65 7.34 -1.54 12.15
CA ASN A 65 8.54 -1.57 11.33
C ASN A 65 8.75 -0.29 10.50
N PHE A 66 7.81 0.65 10.53
CA PHE A 66 7.95 1.94 9.88
C PHE A 66 8.56 2.96 10.83
N SER A 67 9.41 3.81 10.30
CA SER A 67 10.00 4.94 10.99
C SER A 67 10.27 6.07 10.00
N THR A 68 10.69 7.23 10.50
CA THR A 68 11.08 8.37 9.66
C THR A 68 12.56 8.66 9.80
N THR A 69 13.19 9.12 8.70
CA THR A 69 14.54 9.69 8.72
C THR A 69 14.53 11.15 9.16
N GLN A 70 15.71 11.72 9.32
CA GLN A 70 15.88 13.16 9.64
C GLN A 70 15.35 14.10 8.54
N ASP A 71 15.19 13.59 7.31
CA ASP A 71 14.62 14.35 6.19
C ASP A 71 13.12 14.64 6.35
N CYS A 72 12.49 14.16 7.43
CA CYS A 72 11.08 14.36 7.69
C CYS A 72 10.78 15.82 8.04
N ILE A 73 10.09 16.53 7.15
CA ILE A 73 9.65 17.93 7.36
C ILE A 73 8.35 18.05 8.15
N LYS A 74 7.85 16.97 8.74
CA LYS A 74 6.65 16.93 9.59
C LYS A 74 5.38 17.50 8.93
N CYS A 75 5.26 17.41 7.60
CA CYS A 75 4.16 18.00 6.82
C CYS A 75 2.78 17.37 7.08
N GLY A 76 2.68 16.29 7.86
CA GLY A 76 1.42 15.64 8.20
C GLY A 76 0.78 14.80 7.08
N LYS A 77 1.33 14.78 5.86
CA LYS A 77 0.72 14.07 4.72
C LYS A 77 0.50 12.57 5.01
N CYS A 78 1.43 11.92 5.69
CA CYS A 78 1.29 10.51 6.07
C CYS A 78 0.16 10.28 7.08
N VAL A 79 -0.11 11.25 7.94
CA VAL A 79 -1.23 11.21 8.89
C VAL A 79 -2.54 11.32 8.14
N SER A 80 -2.71 12.34 7.29
CA SER A 80 -3.95 12.61 6.57
C SER A 80 -4.35 11.53 5.57
N ILE A 81 -3.38 10.80 5.00
CA ILE A 81 -3.64 9.76 3.99
C ILE A 81 -3.84 8.36 4.60
N CYS A 82 -3.65 8.21 5.91
CA CYS A 82 -3.77 6.89 6.54
C CYS A 82 -5.24 6.47 6.68
N PRO A 83 -5.72 5.43 5.96
CA PRO A 83 -7.14 5.07 5.96
C PRO A 83 -7.62 4.49 7.29
N VAL A 84 -6.70 4.13 8.19
CA VAL A 84 -7.01 3.52 9.50
C VAL A 84 -6.48 4.35 10.66
N ASN A 85 -6.14 5.61 10.42
CA ASN A 85 -5.60 6.53 11.44
C ASN A 85 -4.48 5.91 12.29
N ASN A 86 -3.58 5.16 11.63
CA ASN A 86 -2.46 4.46 12.29
C ASN A 86 -1.26 5.37 12.56
N ILE A 87 -1.28 6.61 12.06
CA ILE A 87 -0.14 7.53 12.11
C ILE A 87 -0.58 8.81 12.78
N SER A 88 0.22 9.30 13.71
CA SER A 88 -0.01 10.58 14.40
C SER A 88 1.28 11.41 14.46
N LEU A 89 1.12 12.71 14.63
CA LEU A 89 2.21 13.63 14.95
C LEU A 89 2.16 13.91 16.45
N GLN A 90 3.16 13.47 17.21
CA GLN A 90 3.26 13.64 18.64
C GLN A 90 4.65 14.20 19.00
N ASN A 91 4.70 15.26 19.79
CA ASN A 91 5.95 15.90 20.20
C ASN A 91 6.92 16.09 19.02
N GLU A 92 6.41 16.62 17.92
CA GLU A 92 7.14 16.84 16.67
C GLU A 92 7.72 15.57 16.00
N LYS A 93 7.24 14.39 16.36
CA LYS A 93 7.65 13.11 15.77
C LYS A 93 6.46 12.40 15.14
N ILE A 94 6.70 11.75 14.01
CA ILE A 94 5.70 10.87 13.40
C ILE A 94 5.74 9.53 14.12
N VAL A 95 4.60 9.15 14.69
CA VAL A 95 4.43 7.91 15.45
C VAL A 95 3.53 6.96 14.64
N PHE A 96 3.97 5.71 14.50
CA PHE A 96 3.22 4.63 13.88
C PHE A 96 2.66 3.72 14.97
N SER A 97 1.36 3.49 14.94
CA SER A 97 0.64 2.61 15.88
C SER A 97 0.53 1.18 15.34
N ASN A 98 -0.29 0.37 16.01
CA ASN A 98 -0.50 -1.05 15.70
C ASN A 98 -1.77 -1.37 14.89
N LYS A 99 -2.31 -0.38 14.15
CA LYS A 99 -3.52 -0.57 13.32
C LYS A 99 -3.21 -0.68 11.83
N CYS A 100 -1.93 -0.81 11.47
CA CYS A 100 -1.49 -0.75 10.07
C CYS A 100 -2.09 -1.87 9.22
N VAL A 101 -2.64 -1.51 8.06
CA VAL A 101 -3.18 -2.47 7.06
C VAL A 101 -2.23 -2.70 5.87
N ALA A 102 -0.97 -2.28 6.01
CA ALA A 102 0.08 -2.46 5.00
C ALA A 102 -0.25 -1.90 3.60
N CYS A 103 -1.05 -0.84 3.51
CA CYS A 103 -1.44 -0.23 2.23
C CYS A 103 -0.30 0.55 1.55
N LEU A 104 0.78 0.88 2.28
CA LEU A 104 1.94 1.65 1.85
C LEU A 104 1.64 3.08 1.34
N GLY A 105 0.44 3.59 1.55
CA GLY A 105 0.05 4.93 1.12
C GLY A 105 0.99 6.01 1.66
N CYS A 106 1.27 5.98 2.96
CA CYS A 106 2.21 6.89 3.61
C CYS A 106 3.63 6.79 3.03
N TYR A 107 4.09 5.57 2.79
CA TYR A 107 5.41 5.28 2.24
C TYR A 107 5.61 5.87 0.85
N HIS A 108 4.66 5.60 -0.06
CA HIS A 108 4.77 6.02 -1.46
C HIS A 108 4.56 7.53 -1.66
N ARG A 109 3.72 8.17 -0.84
CA ARG A 109 3.33 9.58 -1.00
C ARG A 109 4.09 10.55 -0.10
N CYS A 110 5.08 10.09 0.66
CA CYS A 110 5.95 10.99 1.40
C CYS A 110 6.76 11.87 0.44
N PRO A 111 6.62 13.21 0.45
CA PRO A 111 7.30 14.08 -0.49
C PRO A 111 8.82 14.03 -0.32
N GLN A 112 9.30 13.91 0.92
CA GLN A 112 10.72 13.80 1.23
C GLN A 112 11.24 12.35 1.19
N LYS A 113 10.37 11.37 0.87
CA LYS A 113 10.72 9.94 0.93
C LYS A 113 11.30 9.51 2.29
N ALA A 114 10.99 10.25 3.33
CA ALA A 114 11.54 10.10 4.67
C ALA A 114 11.02 8.88 5.43
N ILE A 115 9.92 8.26 4.99
CA ILE A 115 9.40 7.05 5.63
C ILE A 115 10.21 5.85 5.15
N ILE A 116 10.70 5.07 6.10
CA ILE A 116 11.53 3.87 5.89
C ILE A 116 10.86 2.65 6.54
N TYR A 117 11.24 1.47 6.07
CA TYR A 117 10.74 0.19 6.59
C TYR A 117 11.91 -0.69 7.03
N LYS A 118 11.89 -1.16 8.30
CA LYS A 118 12.97 -1.95 8.90
C LYS A 118 14.34 -1.29 8.72
N GLY A 119 14.44 0.01 8.95
CA GLY A 119 15.66 0.78 8.80
C GLY A 119 16.22 0.91 7.38
N LYS A 120 15.56 0.36 6.37
CA LYS A 120 16.04 0.39 4.99
C LYS A 120 15.52 1.62 4.24
N ILE A 121 16.44 2.40 3.69
CA ILE A 121 16.14 3.52 2.82
C ILE A 121 16.04 3.00 1.38
N LYS A 122 14.82 3.04 0.81
CA LYS A 122 14.62 2.80 -0.63
C LYS A 122 14.13 4.08 -1.28
N LYS A 123 14.80 4.48 -2.36
CA LYS A 123 14.48 5.71 -3.10
C LYS A 123 13.28 5.53 -4.02
N ASP A 124 12.98 4.29 -4.44
CA ASP A 124 11.89 4.01 -5.36
C ASP A 124 10.54 4.15 -4.65
N ARG A 125 9.73 5.03 -5.20
CA ARG A 125 8.33 5.26 -4.79
C ARG A 125 7.45 5.06 -6.01
N TYR A 126 6.27 4.50 -5.80
CA TYR A 126 5.28 4.32 -6.84
C TYR A 126 4.03 5.12 -6.54
N ILE A 127 3.65 5.98 -7.46
CA ILE A 127 2.37 6.67 -7.47
C ILE A 127 1.76 6.41 -8.84
N ASN A 128 0.53 5.90 -8.88
CA ASN A 128 -0.19 5.77 -10.14
C ASN A 128 -0.57 7.16 -10.63
N SER A 129 -0.08 7.54 -11.81
CA SER A 129 -0.35 8.85 -12.43
C SER A 129 -1.85 9.13 -12.70
N ASN A 130 -2.65 8.06 -12.80
CA ASN A 130 -4.09 8.19 -13.05
C ASN A 130 -4.91 8.38 -11.76
N VAL A 131 -4.27 8.35 -10.58
CA VAL A 131 -4.93 8.55 -9.29
C VAL A 131 -4.73 9.99 -8.83
N ILE A 132 -5.83 10.72 -8.73
CA ILE A 132 -5.84 12.08 -8.19
C ILE A 132 -5.74 11.99 -6.66
N GLU A 133 -4.70 12.58 -6.09
CA GLU A 133 -4.43 12.52 -4.63
C GLU A 133 -5.58 13.09 -3.77
N SER A 134 -6.33 14.07 -4.30
CA SER A 134 -7.48 14.66 -3.60
C SER A 134 -8.60 13.67 -3.30
N ASN A 135 -8.64 12.55 -4.00
CA ASN A 135 -9.70 11.53 -3.85
C ASN A 135 -9.29 10.38 -2.92
N ILE A 136 -8.11 10.46 -2.29
CA ILE A 136 -7.63 9.40 -1.40
C ILE A 136 -7.92 9.79 0.04
N GLY A 137 -8.70 8.97 0.73
CA GLY A 137 -8.92 9.08 2.18
C GLY A 137 -9.96 10.14 2.60
N LYS A 138 -10.74 10.70 1.69
CA LYS A 138 -11.78 11.68 2.02
C LYS A 138 -13.18 11.09 2.22
N ASP A 139 -13.40 9.86 1.81
CA ASP A 139 -14.74 9.24 1.78
C ASP A 139 -14.85 7.97 2.65
N LEU A 140 -14.09 7.92 3.77
CA LEU A 140 -14.19 6.83 4.75
C LEU A 140 -14.60 7.37 6.11
#